data_d67ffe65d5d7f4d63b3a8645dd8cbbe6
#
_entry.id   d67ffe65d5d7f4d63b3a8645dd8cbbe6
#
_cell.length_a   1.000
_cell.length_b   1.000
_cell.length_c   1.000
_cell.angle_alpha   90.00
_cell.angle_beta   90.00
_cell.angle_gamma   90.00
#
_symmetry.space_group_name_H-M   'P 1'
#
loop_
_entity.id
_entity.type
_entity.pdbx_description
1 polymer ?
#
loop_
_entity_poly.entity_id
_entity_poly.type
_entity_poly.pdbx_seq_one_letter_code
_entity_poly.pdbx_strand_id
1 'polypeptide(L)'
;MGLVIAVSGLPAAGKGEFATILESNGIPVRSMGDMVRAEVRARGIPEAPQVFGEIATQLRAEHGDDVLAHRLTKAVDDLLVDNPIVLIEGLRGTAERVVFQNHWEGDFLVVAITAPKELRFERVQSRARSEDGDLSDLEKRDAREAGWGLNVIISEADITFGNESNIQDLESRVTAWLNTL
;
A
#
# COMPACT_ATOMS: atom_id res chain seq x y z
N MET A 1 -16.87 13.22 -9.20
CA MET A 1 -15.86 12.17 -9.50
C MET A 1 -15.96 11.13 -8.39
N GLY A 2 -15.52 9.90 -8.62
CA GLY A 2 -15.56 8.91 -7.56
C GLY A 2 -14.39 9.10 -6.59
N LEU A 3 -14.50 8.52 -5.38
CA LEU A 3 -13.51 8.62 -4.32
C LEU A 3 -12.35 7.64 -4.53
N VAL A 4 -11.12 8.10 -4.41
CA VAL A 4 -9.92 7.25 -4.37
C VAL A 4 -9.39 7.16 -2.95
N ILE A 5 -9.27 5.95 -2.44
CA ILE A 5 -8.67 5.67 -1.14
C ILE A 5 -7.28 5.07 -1.39
N ALA A 6 -6.22 5.64 -0.79
CA ALA A 6 -4.91 5.03 -0.79
C ALA A 6 -4.58 4.48 0.60
N VAL A 7 -4.27 3.17 0.70
CA VAL A 7 -3.86 2.59 1.97
C VAL A 7 -2.34 2.52 2.09
N SER A 8 -1.85 3.01 3.21
CA SER A 8 -0.45 3.05 3.60
C SER A 8 -0.21 2.34 4.94
N GLY A 9 1.03 2.05 5.25
CA GLY A 9 1.43 1.40 6.49
C GLY A 9 2.72 0.63 6.31
N LEU A 10 3.43 0.40 7.40
CA LEU A 10 4.67 -0.38 7.42
C LEU A 10 4.46 -1.80 6.88
N PRO A 11 5.51 -2.48 6.42
CA PRO A 11 5.45 -3.89 6.04
C PRO A 11 4.79 -4.76 7.11
N ALA A 12 3.88 -5.64 6.70
CA ALA A 12 3.10 -6.53 7.57
C ALA A 12 2.16 -5.84 8.58
N ALA A 13 1.87 -4.54 8.44
CA ALA A 13 0.88 -3.86 9.29
C ALA A 13 -0.57 -4.30 9.05
N GLY A 14 -0.89 -4.84 7.85
CA GLY A 14 -2.24 -5.33 7.51
C GLY A 14 -2.91 -4.62 6.33
N LYS A 15 -2.12 -3.98 5.47
CA LYS A 15 -2.66 -3.35 4.23
C LYS A 15 -3.40 -4.33 3.34
N GLY A 16 -2.89 -5.57 3.23
CA GLY A 16 -3.52 -6.61 2.42
C GLY A 16 -4.86 -7.06 2.99
N GLU A 17 -4.98 -7.20 4.31
CA GLU A 17 -6.23 -7.49 5.00
C GLU A 17 -7.24 -6.37 4.78
N PHE A 18 -6.81 -5.12 4.92
CA PHE A 18 -7.64 -3.94 4.61
C PHE A 18 -8.13 -3.97 3.16
N ALA A 19 -7.25 -4.25 2.20
CA ALA A 19 -7.61 -4.37 0.79
C ALA A 19 -8.65 -5.48 0.56
N THR A 20 -8.47 -6.65 1.17
CA THR A 20 -9.43 -7.76 1.10
C THR A 20 -10.80 -7.38 1.66
N ILE A 21 -10.85 -6.63 2.76
CA ILE A 21 -12.12 -6.13 3.32
C ILE A 21 -12.83 -5.21 2.31
N LEU A 22 -12.11 -4.30 1.66
CA LEU A 22 -12.71 -3.41 0.66
C LEU A 22 -13.18 -4.18 -0.58
N GLU A 23 -12.39 -5.13 -1.07
CA GLU A 23 -12.80 -6.01 -2.18
C GLU A 23 -14.07 -6.80 -1.85
N SER A 24 -14.20 -7.32 -0.63
CA SER A 24 -15.39 -8.02 -0.16
C SER A 24 -16.63 -7.11 -0.08
N ASN A 25 -16.42 -5.79 0.01
CA ASN A 25 -17.47 -4.78 -0.07
C ASN A 25 -17.67 -4.24 -1.51
N GLY A 26 -17.14 -4.90 -2.52
CA GLY A 26 -17.32 -4.56 -3.94
C GLY A 26 -16.45 -3.38 -4.42
N ILE A 27 -15.44 -2.96 -3.66
CA ILE A 27 -14.53 -1.86 -4.03
C ILE A 27 -13.32 -2.45 -4.77
N PRO A 28 -13.09 -2.08 -6.04
CA PRO A 28 -11.95 -2.58 -6.80
C PRO A 28 -10.62 -2.05 -6.24
N VAL A 29 -9.59 -2.90 -6.31
CA VAL A 29 -8.24 -2.61 -5.79
C VAL A 29 -7.22 -2.58 -6.91
N ARG A 30 -6.27 -1.65 -6.81
CA ARG A 30 -5.03 -1.63 -7.59
C ARG A 30 -3.83 -1.57 -6.64
N SER A 31 -2.86 -2.45 -6.84
CA SER A 31 -1.67 -2.53 -5.98
C SER A 31 -0.44 -1.94 -6.68
N MET A 32 0.21 -1.00 -6.01
CA MET A 32 1.52 -0.48 -6.45
C MET A 32 2.60 -1.56 -6.35
N GLY A 33 2.49 -2.48 -5.38
CA GLY A 33 3.39 -3.61 -5.23
C GLY A 33 3.33 -4.59 -6.40
N ASP A 34 2.16 -4.80 -6.99
CA ASP A 34 2.00 -5.70 -8.13
C ASP A 34 2.67 -5.16 -9.39
N MET A 35 2.78 -3.85 -9.55
CA MET A 35 3.54 -3.23 -10.63
C MET A 35 5.04 -3.56 -10.51
N VAL A 36 5.59 -3.53 -9.29
CA VAL A 36 6.99 -3.91 -9.04
C VAL A 36 7.18 -5.41 -9.26
N ARG A 37 6.25 -6.27 -8.81
CA ARG A 37 6.30 -7.71 -9.07
C ARG A 37 6.27 -8.03 -10.57
N ALA A 38 5.43 -7.35 -11.32
CA ALA A 38 5.37 -7.49 -12.78
C ALA A 38 6.71 -7.13 -13.45
N GLU A 39 7.36 -6.06 -12.99
CA GLU A 39 8.69 -5.65 -13.47
C GLU A 39 9.77 -6.71 -13.16
N VAL A 40 9.79 -7.24 -11.93
CA VAL A 40 10.71 -8.32 -11.52
C VAL A 40 10.56 -9.55 -12.44
N ARG A 41 9.32 -9.96 -12.70
CA ARG A 41 9.03 -11.09 -13.61
C ARG A 41 9.42 -10.80 -15.04
N ALA A 42 9.13 -9.58 -15.54
CA ALA A 42 9.50 -9.17 -16.91
C ALA A 42 11.03 -9.16 -17.13
N ARG A 43 11.80 -8.83 -16.09
CA ARG A 43 13.26 -8.86 -16.12
C ARG A 43 13.84 -10.28 -15.91
N GLY A 44 13.01 -11.27 -15.62
CA GLY A 44 13.43 -12.64 -15.35
C GLY A 44 14.30 -12.79 -14.09
N ILE A 45 14.15 -11.90 -13.11
CA ILE A 45 14.91 -11.91 -11.85
C ILE A 45 14.24 -12.86 -10.87
N PRO A 46 14.97 -13.81 -10.23
CA PRO A 46 14.41 -14.66 -9.20
C PRO A 46 13.91 -13.86 -8.00
N GLU A 47 12.74 -14.20 -7.49
CA GLU A 47 12.16 -13.55 -6.31
C GLU A 47 12.95 -13.88 -5.04
N ALA A 48 13.31 -12.85 -4.26
CA ALA A 48 14.01 -12.95 -2.99
C ALA A 48 13.66 -11.75 -2.08
N PRO A 49 13.93 -11.80 -0.76
CA PRO A 49 13.48 -10.79 0.20
C PRO A 49 13.78 -9.33 -0.18
N GLN A 50 14.94 -9.06 -0.78
CA GLN A 50 15.36 -7.69 -1.13
C GLN A 50 15.03 -7.29 -2.58
N VAL A 51 14.76 -8.24 -3.48
CA VAL A 51 14.63 -8.00 -4.92
C VAL A 51 13.55 -6.98 -5.25
N PHE A 52 12.36 -7.13 -4.69
CA PHE A 52 11.26 -6.19 -4.98
C PHE A 52 11.57 -4.77 -4.53
N GLY A 53 12.25 -4.62 -3.39
CA GLY A 53 12.68 -3.32 -2.91
C GLY A 53 13.80 -2.70 -3.74
N GLU A 54 14.74 -3.50 -4.22
CA GLU A 54 15.81 -3.07 -5.11
C GLU A 54 15.26 -2.60 -6.45
N ILE A 55 14.37 -3.36 -7.06
CA ILE A 55 13.69 -2.99 -8.31
C ILE A 55 12.83 -1.73 -8.12
N ALA A 56 12.09 -1.62 -7.01
CA ALA A 56 11.33 -0.41 -6.72
C ALA A 56 12.24 0.83 -6.55
N THR A 57 13.43 0.66 -5.97
CA THR A 57 14.43 1.72 -5.85
C THR A 57 15.03 2.08 -7.20
N GLN A 58 15.36 1.08 -8.03
CA GLN A 58 15.88 1.31 -9.39
C GLN A 58 14.87 2.05 -10.26
N LEU A 59 13.60 1.63 -10.26
CA LEU A 59 12.55 2.30 -11.03
C LEU A 59 12.43 3.77 -10.65
N ARG A 60 12.50 4.10 -9.36
CA ARG A 60 12.48 5.48 -8.89
C ARG A 60 13.73 6.25 -9.31
N ALA A 61 14.90 5.65 -9.22
CA ALA A 61 16.15 6.27 -9.65
C ALA A 61 16.19 6.55 -11.17
N GLU A 62 15.61 5.67 -11.97
CA GLU A 62 15.60 5.76 -13.44
C GLU A 62 14.51 6.69 -13.97
N HIS A 63 13.36 6.77 -13.30
CA HIS A 63 12.14 7.41 -13.83
C HIS A 63 11.51 8.46 -12.90
N GLY A 64 12.07 8.69 -11.71
CA GLY A 64 11.54 9.60 -10.69
C GLY A 64 10.80 8.88 -9.55
N ASP A 65 10.80 9.50 -8.37
CA ASP A 65 10.21 8.93 -7.14
C ASP A 65 8.69 8.69 -7.23
N ASP A 66 8.04 9.33 -8.17
CA ASP A 66 6.59 9.29 -8.43
C ASP A 66 6.19 8.36 -9.59
N VAL A 67 7.13 7.65 -10.20
CA VAL A 67 6.91 6.84 -11.41
C VAL A 67 5.76 5.83 -11.26
N LEU A 68 5.64 5.18 -10.10
CA LEU A 68 4.58 4.20 -9.88
C LEU A 68 3.20 4.87 -9.79
N ALA A 69 3.12 6.06 -9.21
CA ALA A 69 1.88 6.82 -9.15
C ALA A 69 1.41 7.22 -10.55
N HIS A 70 2.28 7.80 -11.37
CA HIS A 70 1.94 8.16 -12.75
C HIS A 70 1.49 6.96 -13.59
N ARG A 71 2.11 5.80 -13.42
CA ARG A 71 1.70 4.58 -14.13
C ARG A 71 0.33 4.06 -13.69
N LEU A 72 -0.07 4.36 -12.45
CA LEU A 72 -1.29 3.82 -11.85
C LEU A 72 -2.52 4.70 -12.10
N THR A 73 -2.38 6.02 -12.19
CA THR A 73 -3.52 6.96 -12.30
C THR A 73 -4.51 6.57 -13.38
N LYS A 74 -4.04 6.28 -14.61
CA LYS A 74 -4.94 5.91 -15.70
C LYS A 74 -5.76 4.65 -15.39
N ALA A 75 -5.15 3.63 -14.81
CA ALA A 75 -5.85 2.38 -14.48
C ALA A 75 -6.89 2.57 -13.36
N VAL A 76 -6.67 3.53 -12.48
CA VAL A 76 -7.63 3.92 -11.44
C VAL A 76 -8.77 4.75 -12.05
N ASP A 77 -8.46 5.72 -12.93
CA ASP A 77 -9.48 6.51 -13.63
C ASP A 77 -10.43 5.63 -14.46
N ASP A 78 -9.87 4.61 -15.15
CA ASP A 78 -10.66 3.65 -15.92
C ASP A 78 -11.64 2.87 -15.01
N LEU A 79 -11.26 2.58 -13.76
CA LEU A 79 -12.15 1.90 -12.79
C LEU A 79 -13.22 2.85 -12.21
N LEU A 80 -12.90 4.13 -12.01
CA LEU A 80 -13.82 5.12 -11.47
C LEU A 80 -15.00 5.42 -12.41
N VAL A 81 -14.93 4.98 -13.68
CA VAL A 81 -16.06 5.10 -14.62
C VAL A 81 -17.28 4.31 -14.14
N ASP A 82 -17.04 3.10 -13.59
CA ASP A 82 -18.10 2.17 -13.21
C ASP A 82 -18.20 1.96 -11.68
N ASN A 83 -17.27 2.55 -10.92
CA ASN A 83 -17.21 2.35 -9.47
C ASN A 83 -17.14 3.70 -8.73
N PRO A 84 -17.97 3.91 -7.69
CA PRO A 84 -17.94 5.15 -6.91
C PRO A 84 -16.69 5.28 -6.02
N ILE A 85 -16.05 4.17 -5.69
CA ILE A 85 -14.86 4.12 -4.84
C ILE A 85 -13.85 3.15 -5.47
N VAL A 86 -12.55 3.50 -5.43
CA VAL A 86 -11.42 2.64 -5.83
C VAL A 86 -10.35 2.68 -4.76
N LEU A 87 -9.75 1.54 -4.42
CA LEU A 87 -8.61 1.45 -3.50
C LEU A 87 -7.29 1.34 -4.25
N ILE A 88 -6.32 2.15 -3.85
CA ILE A 88 -4.89 1.98 -4.16
C ILE A 88 -4.20 1.33 -2.96
N GLU A 89 -3.69 0.12 -3.11
CA GLU A 89 -2.93 -0.56 -2.07
C GLU A 89 -1.43 -0.28 -2.24
N GLY A 90 -0.77 0.12 -1.15
CA GLY A 90 0.69 0.18 -1.07
C GLY A 90 1.31 1.53 -1.39
N LEU A 91 0.63 2.64 -1.09
CA LEU A 91 1.23 3.98 -1.09
C LEU A 91 2.41 4.03 -0.10
N ARG A 92 3.61 4.38 -0.56
CA ARG A 92 4.85 4.38 0.25
C ARG A 92 5.66 5.67 0.20
N GLY A 93 5.50 6.47 -0.87
CA GLY A 93 6.31 7.66 -1.11
C GLY A 93 5.52 8.96 -1.01
N THR A 94 6.12 10.00 -0.41
CA THR A 94 5.51 11.34 -0.39
C THR A 94 5.36 11.92 -1.80
N ALA A 95 6.30 11.62 -2.72
CA ALA A 95 6.20 12.03 -4.12
C ALA A 95 4.98 11.40 -4.81
N GLU A 96 4.72 10.12 -4.56
CA GLU A 96 3.53 9.41 -5.05
C GLU A 96 2.24 10.03 -4.51
N ARG A 97 2.21 10.36 -3.20
CA ARG A 97 1.07 11.03 -2.58
C ARG A 97 0.75 12.36 -3.25
N VAL A 98 1.76 13.17 -3.56
CA VAL A 98 1.58 14.46 -4.23
C VAL A 98 0.93 14.28 -5.62
N VAL A 99 1.36 13.29 -6.40
CA VAL A 99 0.73 12.98 -7.69
C VAL A 99 -0.76 12.67 -7.51
N PHE A 100 -1.10 11.79 -6.58
CA PHE A 100 -2.49 11.40 -6.34
C PHE A 100 -3.34 12.55 -5.81
N GLN A 101 -2.84 13.33 -4.85
CA GLN A 101 -3.53 14.50 -4.32
C GLN A 101 -3.81 15.56 -5.40
N ASN A 102 -2.85 15.81 -6.30
CA ASN A 102 -3.03 16.76 -7.39
C ASN A 102 -3.96 16.24 -8.48
N HIS A 103 -4.02 14.92 -8.68
CA HIS A 103 -4.84 14.31 -9.72
C HIS A 103 -6.33 14.22 -9.36
N TRP A 104 -6.63 13.80 -8.12
CA TRP A 104 -8.01 13.62 -7.63
C TRP A 104 -8.47 14.69 -6.64
N GLU A 105 -7.59 15.60 -6.23
CA GLU A 105 -7.89 16.75 -5.33
C GLU A 105 -8.69 16.33 -4.09
N GLY A 106 -9.90 16.89 -3.91
CA GLY A 106 -10.79 16.60 -2.77
C GLY A 106 -11.43 15.20 -2.78
N ASP A 107 -11.28 14.46 -3.87
CA ASP A 107 -11.78 13.09 -4.02
C ASP A 107 -10.69 12.02 -3.68
N PHE A 108 -9.68 12.37 -2.89
CA PHE A 108 -8.58 11.48 -2.49
C PHE A 108 -8.41 11.44 -0.98
N LEU A 109 -8.35 10.23 -0.40
CA LEU A 109 -8.13 9.98 1.02
C LEU A 109 -6.94 9.04 1.24
N VAL A 110 -6.17 9.29 2.30
CA VAL A 110 -5.12 8.41 2.78
C VAL A 110 -5.55 7.70 4.05
N VAL A 111 -5.52 6.38 4.02
CA VAL A 111 -5.77 5.52 5.19
C VAL A 111 -4.45 4.89 5.64
N ALA A 112 -4.12 5.02 6.92
CA ALA A 112 -2.98 4.33 7.52
C ALA A 112 -3.42 3.10 8.30
N ILE A 113 -2.72 1.98 8.09
CA ILE A 113 -2.84 0.78 8.93
C ILE A 113 -1.56 0.65 9.77
N THR A 114 -1.73 0.56 11.08
CA THR A 114 -0.60 0.49 12.03
C THR A 114 -0.62 -0.81 12.82
N ALA A 115 0.55 -1.32 13.15
CA ALA A 115 0.74 -2.45 14.06
C ALA A 115 2.14 -2.38 14.70
N PRO A 116 2.30 -2.83 15.96
CA PRO A 116 3.61 -2.92 16.63
C PRO A 116 4.60 -3.78 15.84
N LYS A 117 5.89 -3.47 15.95
CA LYS A 117 6.97 -4.15 15.23
C LYS A 117 6.99 -5.66 15.52
N GLU A 118 6.80 -6.05 16.76
CA GLU A 118 6.78 -7.45 17.21
C GLU A 118 5.68 -8.22 16.48
N LEU A 119 4.48 -7.69 16.44
CA LEU A 119 3.33 -8.30 15.75
C LEU A 119 3.54 -8.36 14.23
N ARG A 120 4.15 -7.33 13.66
CA ARG A 120 4.49 -7.32 12.22
C ARG A 120 5.51 -8.41 11.88
N PHE A 121 6.50 -8.63 12.77
CA PHE A 121 7.49 -9.69 12.57
C PHE A 121 6.87 -11.09 12.68
N GLU A 122 6.01 -11.34 13.68
CA GLU A 122 5.26 -12.60 13.80
C GLU A 122 4.43 -12.89 12.53
N ARG A 123 3.81 -11.87 11.96
CA ARG A 123 3.05 -12.00 10.70
C ARG A 123 3.95 -12.32 9.50
N VAL A 124 5.13 -11.71 9.42
CA VAL A 124 6.12 -12.02 8.38
C VAL A 124 6.52 -13.48 8.44
N GLN A 125 6.84 -13.98 9.64
CA GLN A 125 7.23 -15.39 9.83
C GLN A 125 6.10 -16.36 9.45
N SER A 126 4.84 -16.02 9.77
CA SER A 126 3.70 -16.91 9.54
C SER A 126 3.27 -16.95 8.07
N ARG A 127 3.36 -15.83 7.32
CA ARG A 127 2.94 -15.77 5.91
C ARG A 127 3.98 -16.27 4.92
N ALA A 128 5.26 -16.24 5.26
CA ALA A 128 6.40 -16.77 4.51
C ALA A 128 6.37 -16.46 2.98
N ARG A 129 6.15 -15.19 2.61
CA ARG A 129 6.22 -14.75 1.21
C ARG A 129 7.66 -14.70 0.73
N SER A 130 7.88 -14.76 -0.59
CA SER A 130 9.22 -14.69 -1.20
C SER A 130 9.99 -13.41 -0.86
N GLU A 131 9.31 -12.31 -0.63
CA GLU A 131 9.88 -11.04 -0.18
C GLU A 131 10.09 -10.93 1.33
N ASP A 132 9.58 -11.87 2.10
CA ASP A 132 9.76 -11.92 3.54
C ASP A 132 11.06 -12.66 3.87
N GLY A 133 11.81 -12.14 4.79
CA GLY A 133 13.03 -12.74 5.28
C GLY A 133 13.02 -12.84 6.80
N ASP A 134 14.15 -12.61 7.40
CA ASP A 134 14.30 -12.54 8.86
C ASP A 134 13.98 -11.13 9.40
N LEU A 135 14.19 -10.92 10.69
CA LEU A 135 14.00 -9.61 11.33
C LEU A 135 14.88 -8.52 10.69
N SER A 136 16.12 -8.86 10.30
CA SER A 136 17.03 -7.91 9.64
C SER A 136 16.48 -7.46 8.27
N ASP A 137 15.85 -8.38 7.54
CA ASP A 137 15.22 -8.04 6.25
C ASP A 137 13.98 -7.14 6.43
N LEU A 138 13.19 -7.38 7.47
CA LEU A 138 12.08 -6.48 7.84
C LEU A 138 12.59 -5.09 8.20
N GLU A 139 13.65 -4.99 9.00
CA GLU A 139 14.26 -3.71 9.39
C GLU A 139 14.83 -2.94 8.20
N LYS A 140 15.52 -3.63 7.28
CA LYS A 140 16.01 -3.02 6.03
C LYS A 140 14.87 -2.49 5.18
N ARG A 141 13.76 -3.22 5.12
CA ARG A 141 12.56 -2.80 4.41
C ARG A 141 11.91 -1.60 5.06
N ASP A 142 11.75 -1.59 6.37
CA ASP A 142 11.24 -0.44 7.14
C ASP A 142 12.10 0.80 6.89
N ALA A 143 13.42 0.68 6.97
CA ALA A 143 14.35 1.79 6.75
C ALA A 143 14.30 2.33 5.31
N ARG A 144 14.21 1.46 4.31
CA ARG A 144 14.09 1.85 2.90
C ARG A 144 12.77 2.60 2.65
N GLU A 145 11.66 2.08 3.12
CA GLU A 145 10.35 2.69 2.93
C GLU A 145 10.22 4.01 3.72
N ALA A 146 10.86 4.12 4.89
CA ALA A 146 11.00 5.39 5.61
C ALA A 146 11.77 6.44 4.80
N GLY A 147 12.79 6.02 4.05
CA GLY A 147 13.55 6.89 3.15
C GLY A 147 12.71 7.48 2.00
N TRP A 148 11.61 6.84 1.63
CA TRP A 148 10.64 7.38 0.66
C TRP A 148 9.59 8.31 1.28
N GLY A 149 9.59 8.47 2.61
CA GLY A 149 8.66 9.32 3.35
C GLY A 149 7.46 8.58 3.92
N LEU A 150 7.48 7.25 4.04
CA LEU A 150 6.37 6.46 4.55
C LEU A 150 5.89 6.90 5.93
N ASN A 151 6.81 7.25 6.84
CA ASN A 151 6.45 7.70 8.18
C ASN A 151 5.67 9.02 8.17
N VAL A 152 5.98 9.92 7.24
CA VAL A 152 5.22 11.16 7.04
C VAL A 152 3.80 10.85 6.57
N ILE A 153 3.66 9.96 5.58
CA ILE A 153 2.35 9.54 5.07
C ILE A 153 1.49 8.96 6.18
N ILE A 154 2.05 8.08 7.02
CA ILE A 154 1.32 7.47 8.14
C ILE A 154 0.90 8.52 9.18
N SER A 155 1.80 9.46 9.52
CA SER A 155 1.50 10.50 10.53
C SER A 155 0.49 11.53 10.05
N GLU A 156 0.35 11.75 8.75
CA GLU A 156 -0.54 12.71 8.13
C GLU A 156 -1.74 12.05 7.41
N ALA A 157 -1.99 10.78 7.68
CA ALA A 157 -3.13 10.07 7.09
C ALA A 157 -4.47 10.67 7.59
N ASP A 158 -5.45 10.74 6.70
CA ASP A 158 -6.79 11.23 7.02
C ASP A 158 -7.50 10.33 8.03
N ILE A 159 -7.22 9.01 7.96
CA ILE A 159 -7.79 8.00 8.84
C ILE A 159 -6.72 6.98 9.21
N THR A 160 -6.72 6.54 10.47
CA THR A 160 -5.81 5.50 10.96
C THR A 160 -6.56 4.35 11.61
N PHE A 161 -6.28 3.12 11.18
CA PHE A 161 -6.73 1.90 11.84
C PHE A 161 -5.55 1.18 12.50
N GLY A 162 -5.59 1.06 13.83
CA GLY A 162 -4.71 0.14 14.56
C GLY A 162 -5.13 -1.32 14.28
N ASN A 163 -4.18 -2.17 13.92
CA ASN A 163 -4.42 -3.59 13.61
C ASN A 163 -3.62 -4.48 14.57
N GLU A 164 -4.00 -4.42 15.84
CA GLU A 164 -3.37 -5.17 16.94
C GLU A 164 -4.25 -6.33 17.43
N SER A 165 -5.53 -6.33 17.04
CA SER A 165 -6.53 -7.33 17.38
C SER A 165 -6.66 -8.40 16.28
N ASN A 166 -7.73 -9.16 16.33
CA ASN A 166 -8.08 -10.12 15.28
C ASN A 166 -8.65 -9.44 14.02
N ILE A 167 -8.72 -10.20 12.94
CA ILE A 167 -9.20 -9.70 11.64
C ILE A 167 -10.66 -9.26 11.68
N GLN A 168 -11.51 -9.91 12.48
CA GLN A 168 -12.93 -9.58 12.62
C GLN A 168 -13.15 -8.19 13.24
N ASP A 169 -12.28 -7.79 14.17
CA ASP A 169 -12.31 -6.43 14.74
C ASP A 169 -11.95 -5.39 13.69
N LEU A 170 -10.89 -5.60 12.92
CA LEU A 170 -10.51 -4.72 11.83
C LEU A 170 -11.64 -4.62 10.79
N GLU A 171 -12.20 -5.76 10.37
CA GLU A 171 -13.30 -5.83 9.41
C GLU A 171 -14.52 -5.03 9.88
N SER A 172 -14.93 -5.21 11.14
CA SER A 172 -16.05 -4.49 11.73
C SER A 172 -15.86 -2.97 11.71
N ARG A 173 -14.66 -2.50 12.10
CA ARG A 173 -14.34 -1.07 12.13
C ARG A 173 -14.26 -0.46 10.73
N VAL A 174 -13.64 -1.17 9.80
CA VAL A 174 -13.52 -0.73 8.40
C VAL A 174 -14.88 -0.70 7.73
N THR A 175 -15.71 -1.73 7.91
CA THR A 175 -17.07 -1.77 7.34
C THR A 175 -17.95 -0.66 7.92
N ALA A 176 -17.87 -0.42 9.23
CA ALA A 176 -18.59 0.70 9.86
C ALA A 176 -18.17 2.05 9.28
N TRP A 177 -16.87 2.24 9.04
CA TRP A 177 -16.37 3.46 8.41
C TRP A 177 -16.83 3.58 6.95
N LEU A 178 -16.76 2.51 6.14
CA LEU A 178 -17.22 2.55 4.75
C LEU A 178 -18.69 2.99 4.62
N ASN A 179 -19.52 2.62 5.57
CA ASN A 179 -20.93 3.03 5.61
C ASN A 179 -21.12 4.55 5.90
N THR A 180 -20.06 5.28 6.22
CA THR A 180 -20.09 6.74 6.42
C THR A 180 -19.67 7.54 5.21
N LEU A 181 -19.11 6.89 4.20
CA LEU A 181 -18.69 7.50 2.93
C LEU A 181 -19.87 7.63 1.96
#